data_43a4abe797cf54c5b56b50a8de7cacf7
#
_entry.id   43a4abe797cf54c5b56b50a8de7cacf7
#
_cell.length_a   1.000
_cell.length_b   1.000
_cell.length_c   1.000
_cell.angle_alpha   90.00
_cell.angle_beta   90.00
_cell.angle_gamma   90.00
#
_symmetry.space_group_name_H-M   'P 1'
#
loop_
_entity.id
_entity.type
_entity.pdbx_description
1 polymer ?
#
loop_
_entity_poly.entity_id
_entity_poly.type
_entity_poly.pdbx_seq_one_letter_code
_entity_poly.pdbx_strand_id
1 'polypeptide(L)'
;MKSIVAAGVIATLPVLALAGELQDNVDALTQTTSSEVAAAGLVPIVMIDHARLAAEAGVEMPPSIVQVFSSGETNSRVLFENIRAGLDLPYRVLTYVQGTEARQVYTDSDFLAQRHGLMDKATLAQYDADMSAVTKGMAAAPTEGLTKNYGIIELQSPYDVEQSVANLKAIVTKQADTVWFGEVDFQAESAAVGVDLPPAVLLLFGGPAPGGVAMRDFPAIGLDAFCQKLLVYQDDTGQTRVIFNDIAAMARLHYGRSAEPHDLLNQRLTETFKTALK
;
A
#
# COMPACT_ATOMS: atom_id res chain seq x y z
N MET A 1 -54.84 -36.89 -8.75
CA MET A 1 -53.36 -36.79 -8.92
C MET A 1 -52.94 -35.44 -8.37
N LYS A 2 -52.31 -35.42 -7.20
CA LYS A 2 -51.78 -34.19 -6.57
C LYS A 2 -50.27 -34.23 -6.76
N SER A 3 -49.75 -33.33 -7.59
CA SER A 3 -48.28 -33.13 -7.77
C SER A 3 -47.73 -32.35 -6.58
N ILE A 4 -46.82 -32.94 -5.83
CA ILE A 4 -46.03 -32.31 -4.80
C ILE A 4 -44.82 -31.72 -5.49
N VAL A 5 -44.75 -30.37 -5.51
CA VAL A 5 -43.51 -29.65 -5.90
C VAL A 5 -42.65 -29.59 -4.66
N ALA A 6 -41.56 -30.32 -4.64
CA ALA A 6 -40.54 -30.20 -3.61
C ALA A 6 -39.67 -28.96 -3.94
N ALA A 7 -39.77 -27.93 -3.15
CA ALA A 7 -38.87 -26.80 -3.21
C ALA A 7 -37.52 -27.23 -2.62
N GLY A 8 -36.47 -27.27 -3.46
CA GLY A 8 -35.12 -27.53 -3.03
C GLY A 8 -34.61 -26.28 -2.25
N VAL A 9 -34.31 -26.44 -0.98
CA VAL A 9 -33.58 -25.48 -0.17
C VAL A 9 -32.11 -25.56 -0.61
N ILE A 10 -31.66 -24.60 -1.39
CA ILE A 10 -30.26 -24.45 -1.77
C ILE A 10 -29.48 -24.06 -0.51
N ALA A 11 -28.52 -24.86 -0.12
CA ALA A 11 -27.65 -24.68 1.03
C ALA A 11 -26.67 -23.49 0.79
N THR A 12 -27.12 -22.25 1.06
CA THR A 12 -26.29 -21.04 1.03
C THR A 12 -25.62 -20.74 2.38
N LEU A 13 -26.06 -21.39 3.45
CA LEU A 13 -25.58 -21.18 4.82
C LEU A 13 -24.06 -21.45 5.06
N PRO A 14 -23.41 -22.48 4.48
CA PRO A 14 -22.00 -22.74 4.81
C PRO A 14 -21.03 -21.72 4.18
N VAL A 15 -21.37 -21.11 3.05
CA VAL A 15 -20.47 -20.13 2.38
C VAL A 15 -20.45 -18.79 3.12
N LEU A 16 -21.60 -18.32 3.59
CA LEU A 16 -21.70 -17.08 4.39
C LEU A 16 -21.03 -17.23 5.75
N ALA A 17 -21.14 -18.40 6.39
CA ALA A 17 -20.46 -18.69 7.65
C ALA A 17 -18.94 -18.67 7.50
N LEU A 18 -18.42 -19.27 6.44
CA LEU A 18 -16.98 -19.28 6.14
C LEU A 18 -16.46 -17.86 5.83
N ALA A 19 -17.19 -17.06 5.09
CA ALA A 19 -16.81 -15.69 4.79
C ALA A 19 -16.74 -14.82 6.06
N GLY A 20 -17.68 -14.98 6.99
CA GLY A 20 -17.66 -14.33 8.30
C GLY A 20 -16.47 -14.74 9.14
N GLU A 21 -16.17 -16.05 9.22
CA GLU A 21 -15.02 -16.58 9.95
C GLU A 21 -13.70 -16.06 9.40
N LEU A 22 -13.55 -15.95 8.08
CA LEU A 22 -12.35 -15.40 7.44
C LEU A 22 -12.18 -13.91 7.74
N GLN A 23 -13.27 -13.14 7.76
CA GLN A 23 -13.23 -11.72 8.16
C GLN A 23 -12.82 -11.58 9.64
N ASP A 24 -13.41 -12.36 10.53
CA ASP A 24 -13.07 -12.36 11.96
C ASP A 24 -11.59 -12.71 12.20
N ASN A 25 -11.04 -13.65 11.43
CA ASN A 25 -9.62 -14.00 11.49
C ASN A 25 -8.72 -12.84 11.03
N VAL A 26 -9.08 -12.15 9.94
CA VAL A 26 -8.34 -10.97 9.47
C VAL A 26 -8.40 -9.85 10.51
N ASP A 27 -9.57 -9.58 11.09
CA ASP A 27 -9.73 -8.58 12.13
C ASP A 27 -8.90 -8.90 13.38
N ALA A 28 -8.88 -10.16 13.83
CA ALA A 28 -8.09 -10.60 14.99
C ALA A 28 -6.58 -10.46 14.75
N LEU A 29 -6.09 -10.86 13.57
CA LEU A 29 -4.67 -10.69 13.20
C LEU A 29 -4.30 -9.22 13.10
N THR A 30 -5.17 -8.39 12.51
CA THR A 30 -4.97 -6.93 12.42
C THR A 30 -4.90 -6.29 13.80
N GLN A 31 -5.78 -6.69 14.73
CA GLN A 31 -5.75 -6.21 16.12
C GLN A 31 -4.46 -6.61 16.84
N THR A 32 -3.98 -7.83 16.62
CA THR A 32 -2.69 -8.29 17.16
C THR A 32 -1.55 -7.43 16.63
N THR A 33 -1.49 -7.21 15.32
CA THR A 33 -0.49 -6.31 14.70
C THR A 33 -0.54 -4.90 15.28
N SER A 34 -1.74 -4.32 15.49
CA SER A 34 -1.89 -3.00 16.12
C SER A 34 -1.29 -2.96 17.54
N SER A 35 -1.49 -4.04 18.30
CA SER A 35 -0.95 -4.16 19.67
C SER A 35 0.57 -4.25 19.67
N GLU A 36 1.15 -5.02 18.75
CA GLU A 36 2.61 -5.15 18.60
C GLU A 36 3.26 -3.86 18.10
N VAL A 37 2.62 -3.13 17.16
CA VAL A 37 3.05 -1.79 16.70
C VAL A 37 3.13 -0.82 17.89
N ALA A 38 2.09 -0.79 18.73
CA ALA A 38 2.08 0.06 19.91
C ALA A 38 3.15 -0.35 20.94
N ALA A 39 3.32 -1.67 21.17
CA ALA A 39 4.34 -2.20 22.08
C ALA A 39 5.77 -1.91 21.60
N ALA A 40 6.00 -1.90 20.29
CA ALA A 40 7.28 -1.53 19.67
C ALA A 40 7.56 -0.01 19.68
N GLY A 41 6.60 0.82 20.10
CA GLY A 41 6.74 2.28 20.12
C GLY A 41 6.68 2.92 18.73
N LEU A 42 6.18 2.18 17.71
CA LEU A 42 5.98 2.68 16.36
C LEU A 42 4.71 3.53 16.29
N VAL A 43 4.70 4.54 15.42
CA VAL A 43 3.62 5.51 15.30
C VAL A 43 2.61 5.05 14.24
N PRO A 44 1.36 4.70 14.60
CA PRO A 44 0.33 4.38 13.61
C PRO A 44 0.02 5.60 12.73
N ILE A 45 -0.03 5.39 11.41
CA ILE A 45 -0.39 6.43 10.43
C ILE A 45 -1.82 6.23 9.94
N VAL A 46 -2.11 5.07 9.33
CA VAL A 46 -3.44 4.74 8.82
C VAL A 46 -3.64 3.23 8.78
N MET A 47 -4.88 2.81 8.96
CA MET A 47 -5.37 1.47 8.71
C MET A 47 -6.47 1.54 7.66
N ILE A 48 -6.37 0.73 6.60
CA ILE A 48 -7.30 0.77 5.48
C ILE A 48 -7.88 -0.63 5.27
N ASP A 49 -9.19 -0.75 5.48
CA ASP A 49 -9.94 -1.97 5.19
C ASP A 49 -10.42 -1.93 3.74
N HIS A 50 -9.67 -2.55 2.87
CA HIS A 50 -9.97 -2.56 1.43
C HIS A 50 -11.29 -3.25 1.12
N ALA A 51 -11.58 -4.36 1.82
CA ALA A 51 -12.77 -5.15 1.54
C ALA A 51 -14.05 -4.44 1.97
N ARG A 52 -14.08 -3.82 3.16
CA ARG A 52 -15.24 -3.05 3.62
C ARG A 52 -15.46 -1.81 2.77
N LEU A 53 -14.40 -1.08 2.43
CA LEU A 53 -14.50 0.07 1.52
C LEU A 53 -14.99 -0.31 0.12
N ALA A 54 -14.52 -1.44 -0.43
CA ALA A 54 -14.98 -1.95 -1.71
C ALA A 54 -16.47 -2.36 -1.65
N ALA A 55 -16.89 -3.04 -0.58
CA ALA A 55 -18.28 -3.46 -0.37
C ALA A 55 -19.23 -2.25 -0.26
N GLU A 56 -18.84 -1.18 0.45
CA GLU A 56 -19.58 0.09 0.50
C GLU A 56 -19.72 0.72 -0.88
N ALA A 57 -18.74 0.50 -1.77
CA ALA A 57 -18.78 0.93 -3.16
C ALA A 57 -19.40 -0.09 -4.14
N GLY A 58 -20.03 -1.16 -3.61
CA GLY A 58 -20.75 -2.18 -4.39
C GLY A 58 -19.86 -3.24 -5.04
N VAL A 59 -18.63 -3.43 -4.54
CA VAL A 59 -17.68 -4.42 -5.06
C VAL A 59 -17.29 -5.40 -3.96
N GLU A 60 -17.54 -6.68 -4.20
CA GLU A 60 -17.14 -7.76 -3.29
C GLU A 60 -15.70 -8.21 -3.60
N MET A 61 -14.88 -8.33 -2.55
CA MET A 61 -13.53 -8.88 -2.59
C MET A 61 -13.23 -9.65 -1.29
N PRO A 62 -12.21 -10.53 -1.26
CA PRO A 62 -11.79 -11.17 -0.03
C PRO A 62 -11.34 -10.16 1.04
N PRO A 63 -11.50 -10.47 2.35
CA PRO A 63 -11.01 -9.64 3.44
C PRO A 63 -9.56 -9.23 3.26
N SER A 64 -9.26 -7.94 3.41
CA SER A 64 -7.92 -7.38 3.21
C SER A 64 -7.80 -6.04 3.94
N ILE A 65 -6.84 -5.95 4.86
CA ILE A 65 -6.56 -4.75 5.66
C ILE A 65 -5.07 -4.45 5.61
N VAL A 66 -4.70 -3.23 5.21
CA VAL A 66 -3.33 -2.75 5.31
C VAL A 66 -3.18 -1.80 6.48
N GLN A 67 -2.12 -1.98 7.26
CA GLN A 67 -1.71 -1.10 8.35
C GLN A 67 -0.41 -0.41 7.98
N VAL A 68 -0.38 0.91 8.14
CA VAL A 68 0.79 1.76 7.88
C VAL A 68 1.21 2.42 9.18
N PHE A 69 2.48 2.30 9.53
CA PHE A 69 3.03 2.85 10.77
C PHE A 69 4.50 3.26 10.58
N SER A 70 5.01 4.16 11.40
CA SER A 70 6.26 4.88 11.16
C SER A 70 7.24 4.79 12.33
N SER A 71 8.54 4.82 11.99
CA SER A 71 9.63 5.26 12.84
C SER A 71 10.35 6.40 12.12
N GLY A 72 10.16 7.63 12.59
CA GLY A 72 10.77 8.81 11.95
C GLY A 72 12.30 8.72 11.88
N GLU A 73 12.94 8.10 12.88
CA GLU A 73 14.39 7.90 12.90
C GLU A 73 14.85 6.96 11.76
N THR A 74 14.22 5.79 11.64
CA THR A 74 14.60 4.81 10.63
C THR A 74 14.21 5.26 9.22
N ASN A 75 13.02 5.84 9.05
CA ASN A 75 12.63 6.43 7.76
C ASN A 75 13.62 7.47 7.30
N SER A 76 14.06 8.38 8.20
CA SER A 76 15.01 9.44 7.86
C SER A 76 16.35 8.89 7.37
N ARG A 77 16.86 7.81 8.00
CA ARG A 77 18.10 7.16 7.58
C ARG A 77 17.99 6.53 6.19
N VAL A 78 16.89 5.83 5.92
CA VAL A 78 16.59 5.23 4.61
C VAL A 78 16.48 6.32 3.54
N LEU A 79 15.75 7.40 3.81
CA LEU A 79 15.53 8.50 2.88
C LEU A 79 16.80 9.33 2.63
N PHE A 80 17.66 9.45 3.62
CA PHE A 80 18.96 10.10 3.47
C PHE A 80 19.86 9.36 2.47
N GLU A 81 19.79 8.03 2.43
CA GLU A 81 20.50 7.23 1.43
C GLU A 81 19.83 7.31 0.04
N ASN A 82 18.49 7.19 0.00
CA ASN A 82 17.74 7.31 -1.25
C ASN A 82 16.30 7.81 -0.99
N ILE A 83 16.04 9.08 -1.34
CA ILE A 83 14.73 9.72 -1.15
C ILE A 83 13.59 8.96 -1.84
N ARG A 84 13.86 8.23 -2.94
CA ARG A 84 12.86 7.45 -3.68
C ARG A 84 12.30 6.28 -2.88
N ALA A 85 13.02 5.82 -1.85
CA ALA A 85 12.55 4.76 -0.96
C ALA A 85 11.29 5.17 -0.17
N GLY A 86 10.99 6.47 -0.09
CA GLY A 86 9.74 6.99 0.46
C GLY A 86 8.48 6.45 -0.19
N LEU A 87 8.57 5.92 -1.43
CA LEU A 87 7.44 5.21 -2.05
C LEU A 87 7.05 3.93 -1.30
N ASP A 88 8.02 3.25 -0.67
CA ASP A 88 7.80 2.01 0.08
C ASP A 88 7.87 2.20 1.60
N LEU A 89 8.08 3.43 2.05
CA LEU A 89 7.91 3.86 3.43
C LEU A 89 6.52 4.51 3.62
N PRO A 90 6.06 4.66 4.89
CA PRO A 90 6.51 4.00 6.11
C PRO A 90 6.30 2.49 6.11
N TYR A 91 6.57 1.82 7.25
CA TYR A 91 6.33 0.38 7.41
C TYR A 91 4.91 -0.02 7.09
N ARG A 92 4.74 -1.22 6.52
CA ARG A 92 3.42 -1.75 6.17
C ARG A 92 3.32 -3.24 6.46
N VAL A 93 2.15 -3.61 6.97
CA VAL A 93 1.69 -4.99 7.08
C VAL A 93 0.33 -5.09 6.39
N LEU A 94 0.19 -6.05 5.51
CA LEU A 94 -1.08 -6.45 4.92
C LEU A 94 -1.56 -7.74 5.55
N THR A 95 -2.77 -7.74 6.10
CA THR A 95 -3.50 -8.94 6.52
C THR A 95 -4.61 -9.18 5.51
N TYR A 96 -4.62 -10.35 4.86
CA TYR A 96 -5.53 -10.62 3.75
C TYR A 96 -5.91 -12.10 3.66
N VAL A 97 -7.00 -12.41 2.96
CA VAL A 97 -7.40 -13.78 2.67
C VAL A 97 -6.90 -14.20 1.29
N GLN A 98 -6.27 -15.36 1.23
CA GLN A 98 -5.92 -16.04 -0.01
C GLN A 98 -6.46 -17.50 0.01
N GLY A 99 -7.41 -17.79 -0.88
CA GLY A 99 -8.16 -19.05 -0.81
C GLY A 99 -9.05 -19.10 0.42
N THR A 100 -8.74 -20.00 1.36
CA THR A 100 -9.48 -20.19 2.62
C THR A 100 -8.63 -19.85 3.85
N GLU A 101 -7.53 -19.12 3.70
CA GLU A 101 -6.59 -18.82 4.77
C GLU A 101 -6.36 -17.31 4.90
N ALA A 102 -6.40 -16.81 6.13
CA ALA A 102 -5.89 -15.49 6.44
C ALA A 102 -4.35 -15.52 6.48
N ARG A 103 -3.72 -14.57 5.82
CA ARG A 103 -2.26 -14.43 5.70
C ARG A 103 -1.82 -13.03 6.04
N GLN A 104 -0.56 -12.92 6.43
CA GLN A 104 0.08 -11.62 6.65
C GLN A 104 1.37 -11.53 5.83
N VAL A 105 1.60 -10.35 5.24
CA VAL A 105 2.80 -10.05 4.46
C VAL A 105 3.26 -8.63 4.77
N TYR A 106 4.59 -8.42 4.76
CA TYR A 106 5.19 -7.11 5.04
C TYR A 106 6.36 -6.83 4.10
N THR A 107 6.76 -5.56 3.99
CA THR A 107 7.94 -5.13 3.26
C THR A 107 9.15 -5.20 4.18
N ASP A 108 10.17 -5.99 3.86
CA ASP A 108 11.43 -6.11 4.61
C ASP A 108 12.56 -5.23 4.02
N SER A 109 13.70 -5.24 4.69
CA SER A 109 14.88 -4.48 4.25
C SER A 109 15.47 -4.98 2.93
N ASP A 110 15.35 -6.29 2.63
CA ASP A 110 15.82 -6.86 1.37
C ASP A 110 15.02 -6.33 0.18
N PHE A 111 13.71 -6.20 0.33
CA PHE A 111 12.85 -5.57 -0.67
C PHE A 111 13.27 -4.12 -0.93
N LEU A 112 13.45 -3.33 0.14
CA LEU A 112 13.88 -1.93 0.02
C LEU A 112 15.27 -1.82 -0.63
N ALA A 113 16.22 -2.65 -0.19
CA ALA A 113 17.59 -2.65 -0.72
C ALA A 113 17.62 -2.94 -2.22
N GLN A 114 16.91 -3.98 -2.66
CA GLN A 114 16.88 -4.36 -4.07
C GLN A 114 16.15 -3.32 -4.93
N ARG A 115 14.98 -2.84 -4.47
CA ARG A 115 14.16 -1.92 -5.25
C ARG A 115 14.73 -0.52 -5.33
N HIS A 116 15.38 -0.04 -4.26
CA HIS A 116 15.90 1.32 -4.19
C HIS A 116 17.43 1.39 -4.24
N GLY A 117 18.09 0.25 -4.23
CA GLY A 117 19.56 0.18 -4.30
C GLY A 117 20.21 0.68 -3.01
N LEU A 118 19.61 0.41 -1.84
CA LEU A 118 20.20 0.76 -0.55
C LEU A 118 21.35 -0.17 -0.21
N MET A 119 22.41 0.40 0.37
CA MET A 119 23.67 -0.30 0.65
C MET A 119 24.10 -0.20 2.11
N ASP A 120 23.54 0.74 2.89
CA ASP A 120 23.88 0.90 4.31
C ASP A 120 23.28 -0.22 5.16
N LYS A 121 24.14 -1.19 5.48
CA LYS A 121 23.76 -2.36 6.27
C LYS A 121 23.26 -2.02 7.67
N ALA A 122 23.73 -0.91 8.26
CA ALA A 122 23.30 -0.51 9.59
C ALA A 122 21.85 0.01 9.56
N THR A 123 21.52 0.81 8.55
CA THR A 123 20.15 1.28 8.31
C THR A 123 19.19 0.14 8.00
N LEU A 124 19.59 -0.81 7.12
CA LEU A 124 18.78 -1.97 6.78
C LEU A 124 18.54 -2.89 8.00
N ALA A 125 19.58 -3.14 8.80
CA ALA A 125 19.46 -3.93 10.03
C ALA A 125 18.57 -3.24 11.07
N GLN A 126 18.60 -1.90 11.17
CA GLN A 126 17.70 -1.16 12.06
C GLN A 126 16.24 -1.25 11.58
N TYR A 127 16.01 -1.15 10.26
CA TYR A 127 14.70 -1.33 9.67
C TYR A 127 14.07 -2.67 10.06
N ASP A 128 14.83 -3.77 9.91
CA ASP A 128 14.35 -5.10 10.30
C ASP A 128 14.21 -5.25 11.82
N ALA A 129 15.08 -4.63 12.61
CA ALA A 129 15.00 -4.65 14.07
C ALA A 129 13.71 -3.98 14.58
N ASP A 130 13.34 -2.82 14.02
CA ASP A 130 12.09 -2.12 14.36
C ASP A 130 10.86 -2.98 14.05
N MET A 131 10.91 -3.75 12.97
CA MET A 131 9.82 -4.61 12.51
C MET A 131 9.77 -5.98 13.19
N SER A 132 10.84 -6.43 13.83
CA SER A 132 11.04 -7.81 14.25
C SER A 132 9.96 -8.36 15.21
N ALA A 133 9.45 -7.51 16.10
CA ALA A 133 8.37 -7.89 17.03
C ALA A 133 7.03 -7.98 16.32
N VAL A 134 6.75 -7.00 15.44
CA VAL A 134 5.48 -6.86 14.70
C VAL A 134 5.31 -7.97 13.67
N THR A 135 6.39 -8.35 12.99
CA THR A 135 6.34 -9.27 11.83
C THR A 135 6.63 -10.73 12.15
N LYS A 136 6.69 -11.05 13.45
CA LYS A 136 6.98 -12.42 13.90
C LYS A 136 5.98 -13.43 13.31
N GLY A 137 6.47 -14.35 12.50
CA GLY A 137 5.66 -15.38 11.84
C GLY A 137 4.97 -14.94 10.56
N MET A 138 5.17 -13.70 10.13
CA MET A 138 4.67 -13.20 8.85
C MET A 138 5.64 -13.52 7.70
N ALA A 139 5.13 -13.53 6.48
CA ALA A 139 5.95 -13.65 5.27
C ALA A 139 6.46 -12.29 4.81
N ALA A 140 7.70 -12.22 4.34
CA ALA A 140 8.18 -11.04 3.62
C ALA A 140 7.58 -10.97 2.20
N ALA A 141 7.48 -9.76 1.66
CA ALA A 141 7.12 -9.55 0.26
C ALA A 141 8.12 -10.23 -0.68
N PRO A 142 7.68 -10.75 -1.84
CA PRO A 142 8.57 -11.44 -2.76
C PRO A 142 9.63 -10.49 -3.34
N THR A 143 10.87 -10.97 -3.39
CA THR A 143 12.01 -10.25 -3.98
C THR A 143 12.54 -10.92 -5.25
N GLU A 144 12.04 -12.11 -5.60
CA GLU A 144 12.42 -12.80 -6.83
C GLU A 144 12.01 -11.99 -8.07
N GLY A 145 12.99 -11.64 -8.90
CA GLY A 145 12.78 -10.77 -10.06
C GLY A 145 12.71 -9.28 -9.76
N LEU A 146 12.81 -8.88 -8.49
CA LEU A 146 12.88 -7.48 -8.10
C LEU A 146 14.22 -6.88 -8.51
N THR A 147 14.17 -5.74 -9.18
CA THR A 147 15.36 -5.00 -9.62
C THR A 147 15.24 -3.53 -9.21
N LYS A 148 16.33 -2.79 -9.29
CA LYS A 148 16.31 -1.36 -8.98
C LYS A 148 15.26 -0.62 -9.82
N ASN A 149 14.42 0.17 -9.15
CA ASN A 149 13.28 0.90 -9.72
C ASN A 149 12.18 0.01 -10.34
N TYR A 150 12.12 -1.27 -10.00
CA TYR A 150 11.08 -2.18 -10.50
C TYR A 150 9.68 -1.62 -10.27
N GLY A 151 8.87 -1.56 -11.34
CA GLY A 151 7.47 -1.15 -11.27
C GLY A 151 7.26 0.27 -10.69
N ILE A 152 8.18 1.19 -10.92
CA ILE A 152 8.02 2.61 -10.60
C ILE A 152 7.70 3.40 -11.86
N ILE A 153 6.56 4.09 -11.85
CA ILE A 153 6.21 5.09 -12.87
C ILE A 153 6.65 6.45 -12.34
N GLU A 154 7.34 7.24 -13.19
CA GLU A 154 7.87 8.55 -12.82
C GLU A 154 7.35 9.64 -13.75
N LEU A 155 6.95 10.76 -13.14
CA LEU A 155 6.59 12.01 -13.81
C LEU A 155 7.47 13.14 -13.27
N GLN A 156 7.75 14.13 -14.12
CA GLN A 156 8.37 15.37 -13.72
C GLN A 156 7.29 16.44 -13.53
N SER A 157 7.40 17.23 -12.44
CA SER A 157 6.56 18.39 -12.23
C SER A 157 7.29 19.68 -12.61
N PRO A 158 6.61 20.65 -13.26
CA PRO A 158 7.16 21.97 -13.47
C PRO A 158 7.06 22.89 -12.22
N TYR A 159 6.38 22.42 -11.16
CA TYR A 159 6.15 23.13 -9.92
C TYR A 159 7.11 22.63 -8.83
N ASP A 160 7.26 23.38 -7.75
CA ASP A 160 7.91 22.88 -6.54
C ASP A 160 7.09 21.75 -5.87
N VAL A 161 7.62 21.16 -4.81
CA VAL A 161 6.97 20.04 -4.12
C VAL A 161 5.64 20.47 -3.50
N GLU A 162 5.59 21.63 -2.83
CA GLU A 162 4.38 22.13 -2.17
C GLU A 162 3.23 22.33 -3.16
N GLN A 163 3.49 23.01 -4.27
CA GLN A 163 2.47 23.26 -5.31
C GLN A 163 2.07 21.96 -6.02
N SER A 164 3.02 21.04 -6.25
CA SER A 164 2.74 19.73 -6.86
C SER A 164 1.83 18.88 -5.96
N VAL A 165 2.10 18.85 -4.65
CA VAL A 165 1.25 18.20 -3.64
C VAL A 165 -0.16 18.79 -3.65
N ALA A 166 -0.26 20.13 -3.63
CA ALA A 166 -1.56 20.81 -3.64
C ALA A 166 -2.38 20.49 -4.91
N ASN A 167 -1.75 20.50 -6.08
CA ASN A 167 -2.39 20.18 -7.35
C ASN A 167 -2.85 18.71 -7.42
N LEU A 168 -1.99 17.78 -7.01
CA LEU A 168 -2.30 16.34 -6.99
C LEU A 168 -3.42 16.04 -6.00
N LYS A 169 -3.37 16.62 -4.80
CA LYS A 169 -4.42 16.47 -3.78
C LYS A 169 -5.76 17.01 -4.30
N ALA A 170 -5.76 18.19 -4.92
CA ALA A 170 -6.96 18.80 -5.46
C ALA A 170 -7.61 17.95 -6.57
N ILE A 171 -6.83 17.37 -7.50
CA ILE A 171 -7.40 16.55 -8.59
C ILE A 171 -7.90 15.20 -8.06
N VAL A 172 -7.21 14.60 -7.08
CA VAL A 172 -7.61 13.32 -6.48
C VAL A 172 -8.87 13.48 -5.65
N THR A 173 -8.92 14.45 -4.74
CA THR A 173 -10.08 14.66 -3.85
C THR A 173 -11.33 15.15 -4.57
N LYS A 174 -11.19 15.67 -5.79
CA LYS A 174 -12.32 16.07 -6.64
C LYS A 174 -13.01 14.88 -7.31
N GLN A 175 -12.38 13.70 -7.37
CA GLN A 175 -12.98 12.50 -7.97
C GLN A 175 -13.98 11.88 -7.00
N ALA A 176 -15.22 11.63 -7.47
CA ALA A 176 -16.32 11.12 -6.65
C ALA A 176 -16.11 9.67 -6.17
N ASP A 177 -15.24 8.90 -6.85
CA ASP A 177 -14.93 7.50 -6.57
C ASP A 177 -13.61 7.31 -5.80
N THR A 178 -13.08 8.38 -5.20
CA THR A 178 -11.79 8.36 -4.51
C THR A 178 -11.94 8.79 -3.05
N VAL A 179 -11.23 8.09 -2.17
CA VAL A 179 -11.10 8.39 -0.74
C VAL A 179 -9.68 8.86 -0.47
N TRP A 180 -9.54 9.97 0.26
CA TRP A 180 -8.28 10.47 0.76
C TRP A 180 -7.98 9.87 2.13
N PHE A 181 -6.83 9.24 2.30
CA PHE A 181 -6.43 8.59 3.56
C PHE A 181 -5.43 9.42 4.37
N GLY A 182 -4.69 10.31 3.73
CA GLY A 182 -3.72 11.18 4.42
C GLY A 182 -2.47 11.45 3.60
N GLU A 183 -1.50 12.03 4.28
CA GLU A 183 -0.16 12.33 3.75
C GLU A 183 0.89 12.14 4.83
N VAL A 184 2.12 11.82 4.42
CA VAL A 184 3.29 11.74 5.28
C VAL A 184 4.31 12.75 4.77
N ASP A 185 4.61 13.77 5.58
CA ASP A 185 5.66 14.74 5.30
C ASP A 185 6.98 14.21 5.86
N PHE A 186 7.77 13.59 5.00
CA PHE A 186 9.05 13.01 5.39
C PHE A 186 10.10 14.07 5.77
N GLN A 187 10.03 15.27 5.19
CA GLN A 187 10.91 16.35 5.59
C GLN A 187 10.64 16.79 7.03
N ALA A 188 9.36 16.99 7.38
CA ALA A 188 8.96 17.34 8.74
C ALA A 188 9.27 16.21 9.74
N GLU A 189 8.99 14.93 9.38
CA GLU A 189 9.32 13.76 10.19
C GLU A 189 10.83 13.68 10.49
N SER A 190 11.66 13.89 9.48
CA SER A 190 13.12 13.86 9.58
C SER A 190 13.68 15.02 10.38
N ALA A 191 13.15 16.24 10.18
CA ALA A 191 13.55 17.41 10.95
C ALA A 191 13.27 17.22 12.46
N ALA A 192 12.18 16.54 12.83
CA ALA A 192 11.84 16.24 14.22
C ALA A 192 12.88 15.34 14.92
N VAL A 193 13.66 14.56 14.16
CA VAL A 193 14.76 13.71 14.66
C VAL A 193 16.15 14.27 14.32
N GLY A 194 16.22 15.51 13.85
CA GLY A 194 17.48 16.21 13.59
C GLY A 194 18.16 15.83 12.26
N VAL A 195 17.44 15.23 11.32
CA VAL A 195 17.93 14.92 9.98
C VAL A 195 17.37 15.94 8.99
N ASP A 196 18.25 16.56 8.21
CA ASP A 196 17.86 17.51 7.16
C ASP A 196 17.68 16.74 5.82
N LEU A 197 16.44 16.71 5.32
CA LEU A 197 16.10 16.11 4.04
C LEU A 197 15.51 17.16 3.09
N PRO A 198 15.70 16.99 1.78
CA PRO A 198 14.94 17.78 0.81
C PRO A 198 13.44 17.50 0.96
N PRO A 199 12.57 18.43 0.46
CA PRO A 199 11.13 18.22 0.48
C PRO A 199 10.72 16.89 -0.11
N ALA A 200 9.93 16.09 0.64
CA ALA A 200 9.40 14.81 0.23
C ALA A 200 8.09 14.52 0.98
N VAL A 201 7.01 14.31 0.23
CA VAL A 201 5.67 14.05 0.77
C VAL A 201 5.07 12.83 0.08
N LEU A 202 4.60 11.88 0.88
CA LEU A 202 3.85 10.72 0.41
C LEU A 202 2.36 10.97 0.55
N LEU A 203 1.62 10.90 -0.56
CA LEU A 203 0.16 11.04 -0.60
C LEU A 203 -0.49 9.67 -0.62
N LEU A 204 -1.48 9.47 0.25
CA LEU A 204 -2.21 8.20 0.42
C LEU A 204 -3.69 8.40 0.06
N PHE A 205 -4.17 7.67 -0.94
CA PHE A 205 -5.57 7.72 -1.39
C PHE A 205 -5.96 6.42 -2.08
N GLY A 206 -7.22 6.25 -2.41
CA GLY A 206 -7.67 5.06 -3.13
C GLY A 206 -9.05 5.22 -3.75
N GLY A 207 -9.31 4.44 -4.80
CA GLY A 207 -10.64 4.26 -5.37
C GLY A 207 -11.20 2.92 -4.89
N PRO A 208 -12.15 2.88 -3.92
CA PRO A 208 -12.66 1.63 -3.36
C PRO A 208 -13.18 0.65 -4.40
N ALA A 209 -14.05 1.08 -5.31
CA ALA A 209 -14.60 0.20 -6.33
C ALA A 209 -13.54 -0.30 -7.34
N PRO A 210 -12.76 0.54 -8.03
CA PRO A 210 -11.75 0.06 -8.96
C PRO A 210 -10.61 -0.70 -8.26
N GLY A 211 -10.26 -0.32 -7.02
CA GLY A 211 -9.30 -1.05 -6.19
C GLY A 211 -9.77 -2.44 -5.83
N GLY A 212 -11.03 -2.57 -5.39
CA GLY A 212 -11.65 -3.87 -5.08
C GLY A 212 -11.68 -4.80 -6.28
N VAL A 213 -12.01 -4.29 -7.47
CA VAL A 213 -11.95 -5.08 -8.72
C VAL A 213 -10.53 -5.56 -9.02
N ALA A 214 -9.53 -4.68 -8.87
CA ALA A 214 -8.13 -5.02 -9.14
C ALA A 214 -7.55 -6.03 -8.12
N MET A 215 -7.96 -5.96 -6.85
CA MET A 215 -7.45 -6.80 -5.77
C MET A 215 -8.18 -8.14 -5.63
N ARG A 216 -9.38 -8.31 -6.19
CA ARG A 216 -10.23 -9.50 -5.98
C ARG A 216 -9.49 -10.82 -6.13
N ASP A 217 -8.72 -10.97 -7.21
CA ASP A 217 -7.94 -12.17 -7.52
C ASP A 217 -6.43 -12.00 -7.26
N PHE A 218 -6.04 -10.86 -6.69
CA PHE A 218 -4.67 -10.42 -6.43
C PHE A 218 -4.54 -9.73 -5.06
N PRO A 219 -5.08 -10.29 -3.97
CA PRO A 219 -5.20 -9.56 -2.71
C PRO A 219 -3.86 -9.09 -2.12
N ALA A 220 -2.74 -9.79 -2.36
CA ALA A 220 -1.43 -9.39 -1.84
C ALA A 220 -0.91 -8.05 -2.40
N ILE A 221 -1.40 -7.57 -3.57
CA ILE A 221 -1.01 -6.25 -4.07
C ILE A 221 -1.52 -5.09 -3.20
N GLY A 222 -2.40 -5.38 -2.25
CA GLY A 222 -2.80 -4.45 -1.21
C GLY A 222 -1.64 -3.92 -0.36
N LEU A 223 -0.52 -4.66 -0.29
CA LEU A 223 0.68 -4.21 0.40
C LEU A 223 1.33 -3.00 -0.30
N ASP A 224 1.47 -3.05 -1.62
CA ASP A 224 2.30 -2.12 -2.39
C ASP A 224 1.49 -1.15 -3.24
N ALA A 225 0.47 -1.64 -3.93
CA ALA A 225 -0.27 -0.89 -4.94
C ALA A 225 -1.57 -0.26 -4.43
N PHE A 226 -2.08 -0.69 -3.26
CA PHE A 226 -3.29 -0.18 -2.62
C PHE A 226 -3.07 -0.04 -1.09
N CYS A 227 -3.42 1.09 -0.43
CA CYS A 227 -3.87 2.31 -1.12
C CYS A 227 -2.88 2.78 -2.19
N GLN A 228 -3.33 3.64 -3.09
CA GLN A 228 -2.43 4.31 -4.02
C GLN A 228 -1.49 5.24 -3.25
N LYS A 229 -0.22 5.23 -3.64
CA LYS A 229 0.84 6.03 -3.03
C LYS A 229 1.48 6.87 -4.10
N LEU A 230 1.57 8.18 -3.87
CA LEU A 230 2.37 9.08 -4.68
C LEU A 230 3.44 9.68 -3.81
N LEU A 231 4.69 9.45 -4.12
CA LEU A 231 5.79 10.19 -3.54
C LEU A 231 6.10 11.40 -4.43
N VAL A 232 5.96 12.59 -3.85
CA VAL A 232 6.35 13.88 -4.46
C VAL A 232 7.59 14.34 -3.74
N TYR A 233 8.71 14.50 -4.46
CA TYR A 233 9.99 14.84 -3.83
C TYR A 233 10.86 15.72 -4.72
N GLN A 234 11.80 16.44 -4.11
CA GLN A 234 12.85 17.17 -4.80
C GLN A 234 14.06 16.24 -5.00
N ASP A 235 14.51 16.09 -6.25
CA ASP A 235 15.70 15.30 -6.58
C ASP A 235 17.01 16.11 -6.37
N ASP A 236 18.18 15.46 -6.52
CA ASP A 236 19.50 16.04 -6.33
C ASP A 236 19.81 17.20 -7.29
N THR A 237 19.03 17.38 -8.35
CA THR A 237 19.14 18.52 -9.28
C THR A 237 18.22 19.67 -8.92
N GLY A 238 17.45 19.54 -7.83
CA GLY A 238 16.45 20.50 -7.40
C GLY A 238 15.13 20.43 -8.16
N GLN A 239 14.92 19.39 -9.00
CA GLN A 239 13.68 19.22 -9.75
C GLN A 239 12.68 18.41 -8.94
N THR A 240 11.40 18.75 -9.09
CA THR A 240 10.31 17.99 -8.47
C THR A 240 9.94 16.77 -9.30
N ARG A 241 9.98 15.62 -8.65
CA ARG A 241 9.58 14.31 -9.20
C ARG A 241 8.33 13.80 -8.50
N VAL A 242 7.52 13.06 -9.24
CA VAL A 242 6.36 12.34 -8.72
C VAL A 242 6.48 10.89 -9.15
N ILE A 243 6.56 9.98 -8.17
CA ILE A 243 6.65 8.54 -8.46
C ILE A 243 5.52 7.79 -7.79
N PHE A 244 5.09 6.70 -8.44
CA PHE A 244 4.04 5.82 -7.95
C PHE A 244 4.21 4.41 -8.51
N ASN A 245 3.48 3.44 -7.94
CA ASN A 245 3.58 2.05 -8.32
C ASN A 245 2.85 1.74 -9.63
N ASP A 246 3.52 0.99 -10.50
CA ASP A 246 2.89 0.24 -11.59
C ASP A 246 2.16 -0.98 -11.00
N ILE A 247 0.83 -0.92 -10.96
CA ILE A 247 -0.03 -1.94 -10.37
C ILE A 247 0.16 -3.30 -11.05
N ALA A 248 0.30 -3.30 -12.38
CA ALA A 248 0.52 -4.53 -13.15
C ALA A 248 1.89 -5.15 -12.85
N ALA A 249 2.93 -4.33 -12.64
CA ALA A 249 4.23 -4.80 -12.20
C ALA A 249 4.17 -5.41 -10.79
N MET A 250 3.49 -4.76 -9.84
CA MET A 250 3.30 -5.31 -8.49
C MET A 250 2.52 -6.63 -8.53
N ALA A 251 1.47 -6.74 -9.36
CA ALA A 251 0.75 -7.99 -9.55
C ALA A 251 1.64 -9.11 -10.12
N ARG A 252 2.51 -8.79 -11.08
CA ARG A 252 3.49 -9.75 -11.59
C ARG A 252 4.51 -10.18 -10.54
N LEU A 253 4.95 -9.27 -9.67
CA LEU A 253 5.88 -9.58 -8.58
C LEU A 253 5.27 -10.59 -7.59
N HIS A 254 4.03 -10.37 -7.16
CA HIS A 254 3.36 -11.22 -6.16
C HIS A 254 2.78 -12.52 -6.74
N TYR A 255 2.39 -12.53 -8.02
CA TYR A 255 1.60 -13.62 -8.61
C TYR A 255 2.15 -14.18 -9.92
N GLY A 256 3.26 -13.66 -10.44
CA GLY A 256 3.81 -14.02 -11.75
C GLY A 256 2.92 -13.59 -12.94
N ARG A 257 1.80 -12.90 -12.68
CA ARG A 257 0.82 -12.46 -13.69
C ARG A 257 0.16 -11.16 -13.29
N SER A 258 -0.48 -10.50 -14.24
CA SER A 258 -1.36 -9.34 -14.01
C SER A 258 -2.70 -9.56 -14.72
N ALA A 259 -3.62 -8.59 -14.59
CA ALA A 259 -4.93 -8.60 -15.23
C ALA A 259 -5.24 -7.23 -15.83
N GLU A 260 -6.18 -7.17 -16.79
CA GLU A 260 -6.58 -5.94 -17.48
C GLU A 260 -6.90 -4.77 -16.54
N PRO A 261 -7.63 -4.93 -15.42
CA PRO A 261 -7.90 -3.81 -14.50
C PRO A 261 -6.65 -3.09 -14.00
N HIS A 262 -5.51 -3.80 -13.89
CA HIS A 262 -4.25 -3.20 -13.44
C HIS A 262 -3.70 -2.20 -14.46
N ASP A 263 -3.70 -2.56 -15.74
CA ASP A 263 -3.21 -1.69 -16.83
C ASP A 263 -4.15 -0.49 -17.04
N LEU A 264 -5.46 -0.69 -16.95
CA LEU A 264 -6.46 0.39 -17.02
C LEU A 264 -6.28 1.40 -15.88
N LEU A 265 -6.03 0.92 -14.66
CA LEU A 265 -5.76 1.79 -13.51
C LEU A 265 -4.43 2.54 -13.66
N ASN A 266 -3.37 1.90 -14.12
CA ASN A 266 -2.10 2.55 -14.41
C ASN A 266 -2.27 3.71 -15.41
N GLN A 267 -3.03 3.47 -16.48
CA GLN A 267 -3.33 4.51 -17.48
C GLN A 267 -4.12 5.65 -16.85
N ARG A 268 -5.22 5.35 -16.17
CA ARG A 268 -6.07 6.36 -15.51
C ARG A 268 -5.27 7.23 -14.53
N LEU A 269 -4.47 6.60 -13.66
CA LEU A 269 -3.66 7.31 -12.67
C LEU A 269 -2.63 8.21 -13.35
N THR A 270 -1.91 7.67 -14.35
CA THR A 270 -0.91 8.42 -15.10
C THR A 270 -1.50 9.66 -15.78
N GLU A 271 -2.66 9.52 -16.42
CA GLU A 271 -3.35 10.64 -17.08
C GLU A 271 -3.86 11.67 -16.10
N THR A 272 -4.41 11.21 -14.96
CA THR A 272 -4.87 12.08 -13.87
C THR A 272 -3.72 12.92 -13.32
N PHE A 273 -2.58 12.30 -13.00
CA PHE A 273 -1.45 13.02 -12.42
C PHE A 273 -0.77 13.94 -13.43
N LYS A 274 -0.61 13.51 -14.70
CA LYS A 274 -0.14 14.41 -15.75
C LYS A 274 -1.04 15.62 -15.92
N THR A 275 -2.34 15.50 -15.68
CA THR A 275 -3.26 16.63 -15.77
C THR A 275 -3.08 17.61 -14.61
N ALA A 276 -2.80 17.10 -13.40
CA ALA A 276 -2.51 17.93 -12.23
C ALA A 276 -1.17 18.69 -12.32
N LEU A 277 -0.24 18.16 -13.13
CA LEU A 277 1.12 18.68 -13.28
C LEU A 277 1.33 19.47 -14.59
N LYS A 278 0.27 19.91 -15.23
CA LYS A 278 0.31 20.83 -16.39
C LYS A 278 0.10 22.25 -15.89
#